data_e4ea2159e327c3cbf275d95640c549bd
#
_entry.id   e4ea2159e327c3cbf275d95640c549bd
#
_cell.length_a   1.000
_cell.length_b   1.000
_cell.length_c   1.000
_cell.angle_alpha   90.00
_cell.angle_beta   90.00
_cell.angle_gamma   90.00
#
_symmetry.space_group_name_H-M   'P 1'
#
loop_
_entity.id
_entity.type
_entity.pdbx_description
1 polymer ?
#
loop_
_entity_poly.entity_id
_entity_poly.type
_entity_poly.pdbx_seq_one_letter_code
_entity_poly.pdbx_strand_id
1 'polypeptide(L)'
;MCDDITELENQGFYEKHLNRRDFNLMAGGAAISLAFAGCTPGEMVEGTVEADVMIETPDGIADAYFAHPEDKASAAVLIWPDIVGLRPAFKMMAKRLAGDGYAALVV
;
A
#
# COMPACT_ATOMS: atom_id res chain seq x y z
N MET A 1 28.35 -0.82 -10.25
CA MET A 1 29.28 -1.57 -9.42
C MET A 1 28.53 -2.03 -8.20
N CYS A 2 28.10 -3.28 -8.17
CA CYS A 2 27.53 -3.85 -6.95
C CYS A 2 28.75 -4.17 -6.07
N ASP A 3 28.84 -3.50 -4.93
CA ASP A 3 29.93 -3.74 -4.00
C ASP A 3 29.76 -5.13 -3.39
N ASP A 4 30.83 -5.93 -3.42
CA ASP A 4 30.88 -7.27 -2.80
C ASP A 4 30.43 -7.26 -1.32
N ILE A 5 30.54 -6.12 -0.67
CA ILE A 5 30.07 -5.87 0.69
C ILE A 5 28.53 -5.94 0.76
N THR A 6 27.83 -5.39 -0.22
CA THR A 6 26.35 -5.39 -0.29
C THR A 6 25.82 -6.81 -0.55
N GLU A 7 26.54 -7.62 -1.33
CA GLU A 7 26.17 -9.02 -1.55
C GLU A 7 26.36 -9.86 -0.28
N LEU A 8 27.44 -9.64 0.47
CA LEU A 8 27.68 -10.31 1.75
C LEU A 8 26.64 -9.92 2.81
N GLU A 9 26.24 -8.67 2.86
CA GLU A 9 25.16 -8.20 3.75
C GLU A 9 23.81 -8.79 3.34
N ASN A 10 23.51 -8.86 2.05
CA ASN A 10 22.31 -9.48 1.53
C ASN A 10 22.28 -10.99 1.78
N GLN A 11 23.40 -11.70 1.63
CA GLN A 11 23.50 -13.13 1.97
C GLN A 11 23.27 -13.36 3.46
N GLY A 12 23.86 -12.56 4.33
CA GLY A 12 23.61 -12.63 5.77
C GLY A 12 22.14 -12.32 6.14
N PHE A 13 21.48 -11.49 5.37
CA PHE A 13 20.06 -11.21 5.51
C PHE A 13 19.20 -12.41 5.08
N TYR A 14 19.53 -13.08 3.98
CA TYR A 14 18.81 -14.26 3.49
C TYR A 14 19.03 -15.49 4.38
N GLU A 15 20.20 -15.66 4.96
CA GLU A 15 20.47 -16.78 5.89
C GLU A 15 19.80 -16.58 7.25
N LYS A 16 19.55 -15.35 7.66
CA LYS A 16 18.88 -14.99 8.91
C LYS A 16 17.35 -14.97 8.79
N HIS A 17 16.81 -15.22 7.60
CA HIS A 17 15.36 -15.27 7.41
C HIS A 17 14.78 -16.49 8.09
N LEU A 18 13.98 -16.23 9.11
CA LEU A 18 13.06 -17.16 9.73
C LEU A 18 12.27 -17.89 8.62
N ASN A 19 12.50 -19.16 8.50
CA ASN A 19 11.76 -20.02 7.59
C ASN A 19 10.27 -19.94 7.97
N ARG A 20 9.35 -20.09 7.02
CA ARG A 20 7.89 -20.07 7.27
C ARG A 20 7.50 -21.02 8.42
N ARG A 21 8.25 -22.11 8.64
CA ARG A 21 8.07 -23.02 9.76
C ARG A 21 8.41 -22.39 11.10
N ASP A 22 9.48 -21.60 11.16
CA ASP A 22 9.91 -20.95 12.40
C ASP A 22 8.96 -19.82 12.79
N PHE A 23 8.41 -19.11 11.79
CA PHE A 23 7.34 -18.12 12.02
C PHE A 23 6.08 -18.76 12.61
N ASN A 24 5.66 -19.92 12.09
CA ASN A 24 4.48 -20.64 12.60
C ASN A 24 4.71 -21.21 14.01
N LEU A 25 5.93 -21.61 14.35
CA LEU A 25 6.29 -22.07 15.69
C LEU A 25 6.31 -20.93 16.72
N MET A 26 6.75 -19.75 16.32
CA MET A 26 6.71 -18.56 17.19
C MET A 26 5.28 -18.00 17.34
N ALA A 27 4.42 -18.15 16.34
CA ALA A 27 3.02 -17.75 16.39
C ALA A 27 2.13 -18.72 17.19
N GLY A 28 2.60 -19.96 17.43
CA GLY A 28 1.87 -21.00 18.18
C GLY A 28 1.99 -20.92 19.71
N GLY A 29 2.81 -20.03 20.23
CA GLY A 29 2.99 -19.79 21.67
C GLY A 29 2.21 -18.57 22.15
N ALA A 30 1.04 -18.80 22.68
CA ALA A 30 0.22 -17.93 23.56
C ALA A 30 0.61 -16.43 23.62
N ALA A 31 -0.37 -15.59 23.26
CA ALA A 31 -0.45 -14.15 23.58
C ALA A 31 0.07 -13.13 22.55
N ILE A 32 -0.11 -13.36 21.25
CA ILE A 32 -0.07 -12.25 20.27
C ILE A 32 -1.46 -12.07 19.61
N SER A 33 -2.50 -12.07 20.43
CA SER A 33 -3.86 -11.77 19.94
C SER A 33 -4.19 -10.28 19.95
N LEU A 34 -3.26 -9.39 20.26
CA LEU A 34 -3.54 -7.96 20.43
C LEU A 34 -2.80 -7.01 19.47
N ALA A 35 -1.99 -7.51 18.54
CA ALA A 35 -1.22 -6.63 17.65
C ALA A 35 -1.66 -6.64 16.18
N PHE A 36 -2.69 -7.39 15.80
CA PHE A 36 -3.22 -7.42 14.43
C PHE A 36 -4.57 -6.71 14.26
N ALA A 37 -4.93 -5.83 15.19
CA ALA A 37 -6.13 -4.99 15.08
C ALA A 37 -5.93 -3.77 14.15
N GLY A 38 -4.99 -3.80 13.21
CA GLY A 38 -4.60 -2.64 12.42
C GLY A 38 -4.69 -2.77 10.90
N CYS A 39 -5.25 -3.86 10.36
CA CYS A 39 -5.43 -3.98 8.91
C CYS A 39 -6.78 -4.62 8.57
N THR A 40 -7.88 -3.99 8.94
CA THR A 40 -9.17 -4.30 8.33
C THR A 40 -9.21 -3.69 6.94
N PRO A 41 -9.49 -4.49 5.88
CA PRO A 41 -9.77 -3.93 4.57
C PRO A 41 -11.08 -3.13 4.66
N GLY A 42 -10.99 -1.82 4.58
CA GLY A 42 -12.16 -0.94 4.60
C GLY A 42 -12.17 0.12 5.70
N GLU A 43 -11.08 0.33 6.42
CA GLU A 43 -11.00 1.43 7.39
C GLU A 43 -11.08 2.76 6.65
N MET A 44 -12.23 3.42 6.83
CA MET A 44 -12.45 4.79 6.39
C MET A 44 -11.49 5.67 7.18
N VAL A 45 -10.56 6.30 6.52
CA VAL A 45 -9.72 7.34 7.15
C VAL A 45 -10.62 8.55 7.34
N GLU A 46 -10.88 8.94 8.58
CA GLU A 46 -11.71 10.11 8.88
C GLU A 46 -11.18 11.35 8.14
N GLY A 47 -12.09 12.14 7.57
CA GLY A 47 -11.74 13.37 6.84
C GLY A 47 -11.23 13.15 5.41
N THR A 48 -11.49 11.99 4.83
CA THR A 48 -11.15 11.69 3.43
C THR A 48 -12.39 11.34 2.59
N VAL A 49 -12.35 11.74 1.33
CA VAL A 49 -13.37 11.41 0.32
C VAL A 49 -12.74 10.47 -0.70
N GLU A 50 -13.50 9.44 -1.07
CA GLU A 50 -13.08 8.39 -2.00
C GLU A 50 -14.10 8.24 -3.12
N ALA A 51 -13.64 8.03 -4.34
CA ALA A 51 -14.51 7.74 -5.48
C ALA A 51 -13.78 6.87 -6.52
N ASP A 52 -14.51 5.91 -7.08
CA ASP A 52 -14.13 5.30 -8.35
C ASP A 52 -14.51 6.25 -9.48
N VAL A 53 -13.58 6.59 -10.35
CA VAL A 53 -13.76 7.56 -11.44
C VAL A 53 -13.43 6.95 -12.80
N MET A 54 -14.16 7.38 -13.82
CA MET A 54 -13.92 6.97 -15.20
C MET A 54 -13.36 8.16 -15.95
N ILE A 55 -12.20 8.00 -16.59
CA ILE A 55 -11.50 9.06 -17.32
C ILE A 55 -11.56 8.75 -18.81
N GLU A 56 -12.22 9.60 -19.58
CA GLU A 56 -12.20 9.50 -21.04
C GLU A 56 -10.85 9.95 -21.57
N THR A 57 -10.24 9.10 -22.39
CA THR A 57 -8.98 9.36 -23.08
C THR A 57 -9.15 9.14 -24.58
N PRO A 58 -8.27 9.66 -25.42
CA PRO A 58 -8.33 9.43 -26.89
C PRO A 58 -8.32 7.94 -27.27
N ASP A 59 -7.72 7.09 -26.43
CA ASP A 59 -7.55 5.66 -26.69
C ASP A 59 -8.61 4.78 -26.01
N GLY A 60 -9.52 5.39 -25.22
CA GLY A 60 -10.57 4.67 -24.52
C GLY A 60 -10.88 5.26 -23.14
N ILE A 61 -11.57 4.48 -22.34
CA ILE A 61 -11.97 4.86 -20.98
C ILE A 61 -11.05 4.16 -20.00
N ALA A 62 -10.39 4.92 -19.13
CA ALA A 62 -9.60 4.41 -18.02
C ALA A 62 -10.42 4.44 -16.75
N ASP A 63 -10.49 3.32 -16.05
CA ASP A 63 -10.99 3.25 -14.68
C ASP A 63 -9.90 3.68 -13.70
N ALA A 64 -10.27 4.52 -12.75
CA ALA A 64 -9.35 5.07 -11.79
C ALA A 64 -10.01 5.19 -10.41
N TYR A 65 -9.18 5.32 -9.40
CA TYR A 65 -9.61 5.53 -8.02
C TYR A 65 -9.03 6.85 -7.50
N PHE A 66 -9.89 7.71 -7.00
CA PHE A 66 -9.52 9.02 -6.48
C PHE A 66 -9.80 9.11 -4.99
N ALA A 67 -8.80 9.53 -4.22
CA ALA A 67 -8.94 9.78 -2.80
C ALA A 67 -8.32 11.14 -2.45
N HIS A 68 -9.02 11.95 -1.68
CA HIS A 68 -8.54 13.26 -1.27
C HIS A 68 -9.06 13.63 0.12
N PRO A 69 -8.42 14.57 0.85
CA PRO A 69 -8.99 15.09 2.08
C PRO A 69 -10.29 15.87 1.80
N GLU A 70 -11.21 15.87 2.75
CA GLU A 70 -12.46 16.69 2.67
C GLU A 70 -12.14 18.19 2.52
N ASP A 71 -11.08 18.60 3.19
CA ASP A 71 -10.57 19.97 3.07
C ASP A 71 -9.65 20.13 1.86
N LYS A 72 -8.91 21.20 1.83
CA LYS A 72 -8.00 21.52 0.74
C LYS A 72 -6.79 20.56 0.71
N ALA A 73 -6.60 19.85 -0.40
CA ALA A 73 -5.38 19.07 -0.64
C ALA A 73 -4.15 19.98 -0.79
N SER A 74 -3.02 19.55 -0.23
CA SER A 74 -1.74 20.26 -0.35
C SER A 74 -1.06 20.07 -1.68
N ALA A 75 -1.13 18.85 -2.24
CA ALA A 75 -0.57 18.49 -3.53
C ALA A 75 -1.32 17.29 -4.13
N ALA A 76 -1.12 17.05 -5.41
CA ALA A 76 -1.66 15.88 -6.10
C ALA A 76 -0.58 14.81 -6.32
N VAL A 77 -0.96 13.55 -6.17
CA VAL A 77 -0.12 12.37 -6.40
C VAL A 77 -0.80 11.47 -7.41
N LEU A 78 -0.10 11.13 -8.48
CA LEU A 78 -0.53 10.12 -9.43
C LEU A 78 0.18 8.81 -9.12
N ILE A 79 -0.58 7.76 -8.87
CA ILE A 79 -0.09 6.41 -8.61
C ILE A 79 -0.32 5.57 -9.87
N TRP A 80 0.77 5.09 -10.45
CA TRP A 80 0.72 4.16 -11.56
C TRP A 80 0.80 2.73 -11.04
N PRO A 81 -0.24 1.90 -11.21
CA PRO A 81 -0.25 0.55 -10.71
C PRO A 81 0.70 -0.36 -11.48
N ASP A 82 0.89 -1.56 -10.95
CA ASP A 82 1.63 -2.60 -11.65
C ASP A 82 0.78 -3.27 -12.76
N ILE A 83 1.36 -4.28 -13.39
CA ILE A 83 0.74 -5.00 -14.51
C ILE A 83 -0.61 -5.66 -14.17
N VAL A 84 -0.93 -5.81 -12.89
CA VAL A 84 -2.21 -6.38 -12.41
C VAL A 84 -3.31 -5.32 -12.32
N GLY A 85 -2.96 -4.03 -12.45
CA GLY A 85 -3.90 -2.92 -12.51
C GLY A 85 -4.41 -2.46 -11.14
N LEU A 86 -5.57 -1.83 -11.16
CA LEU A 86 -6.20 -1.21 -9.99
C LEU A 86 -6.67 -2.25 -8.97
N ARG A 87 -5.90 -2.51 -7.94
CA ARG A 87 -6.22 -3.46 -6.87
C ARG A 87 -6.28 -2.79 -5.49
N PRO A 88 -6.86 -3.50 -4.50
CA PRO A 88 -7.05 -2.95 -3.15
C PRO A 88 -5.80 -2.35 -2.51
N ALA A 89 -4.62 -2.90 -2.79
CA ALA A 89 -3.36 -2.38 -2.26
C ALA A 89 -3.11 -0.92 -2.68
N PHE A 90 -3.35 -0.59 -3.96
CA PHE A 90 -3.19 0.78 -4.46
C PHE A 90 -4.27 1.72 -3.94
N LYS A 91 -5.52 1.25 -3.78
CA LYS A 91 -6.59 2.01 -3.14
C LYS A 91 -6.23 2.36 -1.69
N MET A 92 -5.64 1.42 -0.94
CA MET A 92 -5.15 1.68 0.42
C MET A 92 -4.01 2.70 0.45
N MET A 93 -3.09 2.66 -0.51
CA MET A 93 -2.02 3.67 -0.62
C MET A 93 -2.60 5.06 -0.86
N ALA A 94 -3.57 5.18 -1.77
CA ALA A 94 -4.25 6.45 -2.03
C ALA A 94 -4.98 6.99 -0.80
N LYS A 95 -5.67 6.12 -0.05
CA LYS A 95 -6.35 6.51 1.21
C LYS A 95 -5.36 7.06 2.25
N ARG A 96 -4.22 6.42 2.43
CA ARG A 96 -3.19 6.89 3.37
C ARG A 96 -2.66 8.26 2.97
N LEU A 97 -2.38 8.47 1.68
CA LEU A 97 -1.96 9.77 1.16
C LEU A 97 -3.04 10.83 1.36
N ALA A 98 -4.31 10.47 1.15
CA ALA A 98 -5.42 11.39 1.41
C ALA A 98 -5.52 11.76 2.89
N GLY A 99 -5.31 10.81 3.80
CA GLY A 99 -5.22 11.07 5.24
C GLY A 99 -4.07 11.99 5.63
N ASP A 100 -2.98 11.96 4.88
CA ASP A 100 -1.83 12.85 5.04
C ASP A 100 -2.01 14.22 4.34
N GLY A 101 -3.15 14.46 3.72
CA GLY A 101 -3.50 15.75 3.11
C GLY A 101 -3.18 15.88 1.62
N TYR A 102 -2.94 14.79 0.91
CA TYR A 102 -2.69 14.77 -0.53
C TYR A 102 -3.94 14.33 -1.31
N ALA A 103 -4.11 14.83 -2.53
CA ALA A 103 -5.08 14.27 -3.46
C ALA A 103 -4.39 13.16 -4.28
N ALA A 104 -4.83 11.93 -4.16
CA ALA A 104 -4.20 10.78 -4.80
C ALA A 104 -5.13 10.16 -5.87
N LEU A 105 -4.63 10.01 -7.09
CA LEU A 105 -5.29 9.33 -8.19
C LEU A 105 -4.51 8.07 -8.54
N VAL A 106 -5.19 6.95 -8.58
CA VAL A 106 -4.67 5.66 -9.07
C VAL A 106 -5.35 5.33 -10.39
N VAL A 107 -4.61 5.06 -11.44
CA VAL A 107 -5.11 4.78 -12.80
C VAL A 107 -4.88 3.33 -13.21
#